data_f54a74d84e974dcf0d8302ce1429d669
#
_entry.id   f54a74d84e974dcf0d8302ce1429d669
#
_cell.length_a   1.000
_cell.length_b   1.000
_cell.length_c   1.000
_cell.angle_alpha   90.00
_cell.angle_beta   90.00
_cell.angle_gamma   90.00
#
_symmetry.space_group_name_H-M   'P 1'
#
loop_
_entity.id
_entity.type
_entity.pdbx_description
1 polymer ?
#
loop_
_entity_poly.entity_id
_entity_poly.type
_entity_poly.pdbx_seq_one_letter_code
_entity_poly.pdbx_strand_id
1 'polypeptide(L)'
;MLKHKMYYNEQTDLKITVVGLGYVGLPLALALARRFSVIGCDADPKRISELMADQDSTGEVSSAKFCNTTIKFVTELSKTPSSDLFIIAVPTPIDDKNKPNLDALEKASREVGCCLSQGSVVVYESTVFPGVTEDICGPMLEEASGLACGKDFYLGYSPERINPGDNDHSIDAITKVVA
;
A
#
# COMPACT_ATOMS: atom_id res chain seq x y z
N MET A 1 33.22 7.80 -0.61
CA MET A 1 32.01 7.99 0.17
C MET A 1 31.15 9.05 -0.54
N LEU A 2 30.37 8.61 -1.53
CA LEU A 2 29.52 9.50 -2.36
C LEU A 2 28.21 9.72 -1.62
N LYS A 3 28.01 10.91 -1.05
CA LYS A 3 26.72 11.35 -0.55
C LYS A 3 25.80 11.58 -1.74
N HIS A 4 24.92 10.65 -2.05
CA HIS A 4 23.79 10.91 -2.92
C HIS A 4 22.82 11.85 -2.16
N LYS A 5 22.93 13.13 -2.46
CA LYS A 5 21.91 14.12 -2.12
C LYS A 5 20.73 13.86 -3.06
N MET A 6 19.72 13.13 -2.62
CA MET A 6 18.44 13.12 -3.32
C MET A 6 17.85 14.53 -3.23
N TYR A 7 17.81 15.23 -4.35
CA TYR A 7 17.07 16.47 -4.47
C TYR A 7 15.57 16.10 -4.55
N TYR A 8 14.88 16.20 -3.43
CA TYR A 8 13.42 16.27 -3.45
C TYR A 8 13.06 17.65 -3.98
N ASN A 9 12.67 17.72 -5.24
CA ASN A 9 12.01 18.90 -5.77
C ASN A 9 10.66 19.03 -5.06
N GLU A 10 10.39 20.20 -4.50
CA GLU A 10 9.11 20.53 -3.87
C GLU A 10 8.00 20.40 -4.92
N GLN A 11 6.98 19.61 -4.59
CA GLN A 11 5.86 19.17 -5.43
C GLN A 11 6.21 18.10 -6.47
N THR A 12 6.33 16.87 -6.00
CA THR A 12 6.18 15.73 -6.90
C THR A 12 4.67 15.48 -7.09
N ASP A 13 4.20 15.55 -8.34
CA ASP A 13 2.85 15.13 -8.75
C ASP A 13 2.67 13.59 -8.62
N LEU A 14 3.40 12.99 -7.69
CA LEU A 14 3.40 11.54 -7.45
C LEU A 14 2.01 11.08 -6.99
N LYS A 15 1.42 10.20 -7.75
CA LYS A 15 0.13 9.57 -7.45
C LYS A 15 0.39 8.24 -6.76
N ILE A 16 -0.17 8.07 -5.58
CA ILE A 16 0.02 6.88 -4.76
C ILE A 16 -1.32 6.20 -4.55
N THR A 17 -1.34 4.88 -4.70
CA THR A 17 -2.49 4.07 -4.29
C THR A 17 -2.07 3.11 -3.17
N VAL A 18 -2.80 3.13 -2.07
CA VAL A 18 -2.66 2.18 -0.96
C VAL A 18 -3.81 1.20 -0.99
N VAL A 19 -3.52 -0.09 -1.08
CA VAL A 19 -4.48 -1.19 -1.17
C VAL A 19 -4.48 -1.99 0.13
N GLY A 20 -5.65 -2.06 0.77
CA GLY A 20 -5.83 -2.54 2.13
C GLY A 20 -5.69 -1.39 3.14
N LEU A 21 -6.82 -1.01 3.76
CA LEU A 21 -6.90 0.11 4.69
C LEU A 21 -7.14 -0.36 6.13
N GLY A 22 -6.43 -1.41 6.51
CA GLY A 22 -6.36 -1.92 7.88
C GLY A 22 -5.45 -1.06 8.78
N TYR A 23 -4.98 -1.67 9.87
CA TYR A 23 -4.13 -1.02 10.89
C TYR A 23 -2.75 -0.55 10.36
N VAL A 24 -2.30 -1.09 9.22
CA VAL A 24 -1.05 -0.67 8.54
C VAL A 24 -1.36 0.35 7.44
N GLY A 25 -2.23 -0.02 6.51
CA GLY A 25 -2.44 0.75 5.29
C GLY A 25 -3.12 2.10 5.52
N LEU A 26 -4.08 2.20 6.46
CA LEU A 26 -4.74 3.46 6.72
C LEU A 26 -3.80 4.53 7.32
N PRO A 27 -3.05 4.26 8.40
CA PRO A 27 -2.07 5.24 8.92
C PRO A 27 -1.06 5.67 7.86
N LEU A 28 -0.56 4.73 7.05
CA LEU A 28 0.38 5.00 5.96
C LEU A 28 -0.25 5.90 4.88
N ALA A 29 -1.46 5.58 4.44
CA ALA A 29 -2.16 6.36 3.42
C ALA A 29 -2.40 7.81 3.87
N LEU A 30 -2.81 8.01 5.12
CA LEU A 30 -3.02 9.35 5.69
C LEU A 30 -1.71 10.12 5.86
N ALA A 31 -0.62 9.47 6.26
CA ALA A 31 0.69 10.09 6.36
C ALA A 31 1.19 10.58 4.98
N LEU A 32 1.04 9.74 3.95
CA LEU A 32 1.40 10.09 2.57
C LEU A 32 0.51 11.19 2.00
N ALA A 33 -0.80 11.18 2.32
CA ALA A 33 -1.77 12.16 1.82
C ALA A 33 -1.52 13.60 2.32
N ARG A 34 -0.62 13.79 3.29
CA ARG A 34 -0.15 15.13 3.69
C ARG A 34 0.72 15.81 2.64
N ARG A 35 1.30 15.05 1.71
CA ARG A 35 2.27 15.56 0.72
C ARG A 35 2.00 15.12 -0.71
N PHE A 36 1.26 14.02 -0.91
CA PHE A 36 1.03 13.41 -2.20
C PHE A 36 -0.45 13.25 -2.50
N SER A 37 -0.79 13.06 -3.76
CA SER A 37 -2.13 12.64 -4.18
C SER A 37 -2.30 11.16 -3.87
N VAL A 38 -3.18 10.81 -2.91
CA VAL A 38 -3.35 9.44 -2.44
C VAL A 38 -4.76 8.93 -2.70
N ILE A 39 -4.83 7.69 -3.21
CA ILE A 39 -6.04 6.88 -3.27
C ILE A 39 -5.89 5.76 -2.25
N GLY A 40 -6.86 5.63 -1.35
CA GLY A 40 -6.98 4.49 -0.44
C GLY A 40 -8.04 3.53 -0.98
N CYS A 41 -7.67 2.29 -1.22
CA CYS A 41 -8.57 1.24 -1.72
C CYS A 41 -8.73 0.14 -0.68
N ASP A 42 -9.98 -0.24 -0.42
CA ASP A 42 -10.29 -1.42 0.40
C ASP A 42 -11.49 -2.16 -0.20
N ALA A 43 -11.41 -3.49 -0.23
CA ALA A 43 -12.44 -4.34 -0.80
C ALA A 43 -13.74 -4.36 0.04
N ASP A 44 -13.69 -3.95 1.32
CA ASP A 44 -14.85 -3.86 2.19
C ASP A 44 -15.57 -2.52 2.03
N PRO A 45 -16.79 -2.49 1.44
CA PRO A 45 -17.56 -1.25 1.29
C PRO A 45 -17.91 -0.60 2.63
N LYS A 46 -18.06 -1.39 3.70
CA LYS A 46 -18.33 -0.87 5.03
C LYS A 46 -17.13 -0.09 5.55
N ARG A 47 -15.92 -0.65 5.36
CA ARG A 47 -14.68 0.03 5.70
C ARG A 47 -14.56 1.37 4.97
N ILE A 48 -14.80 1.40 3.69
CA ILE A 48 -14.77 2.63 2.89
C ILE A 48 -15.81 3.66 3.38
N SER A 49 -17.02 3.21 3.71
CA SER A 49 -18.08 4.09 4.25
C SER A 49 -17.68 4.72 5.59
N GLU A 50 -17.06 3.95 6.49
CA GLU A 50 -16.54 4.44 7.78
C GLU A 50 -15.45 5.50 7.55
N LEU A 51 -14.48 5.23 6.67
CA LEU A 51 -13.37 6.14 6.38
C LEU A 51 -13.83 7.44 5.71
N MET A 52 -14.84 7.38 4.86
CA MET A 52 -15.46 8.58 4.27
C MET A 52 -16.19 9.45 5.30
N ALA A 53 -16.55 8.88 6.46
CA ALA A 53 -17.12 9.59 7.60
C ALA A 53 -16.07 9.98 8.66
N ASP A 54 -14.78 9.93 8.32
CA ASP A 54 -13.64 10.18 9.21
C ASP A 54 -13.63 9.30 10.47
N GLN A 55 -14.13 8.05 10.32
CA GLN A 55 -14.18 7.05 11.39
C GLN A 55 -13.23 5.89 11.09
N ASP A 56 -12.52 5.46 12.12
CA ASP A 56 -11.63 4.30 12.06
C ASP A 56 -12.02 3.26 13.09
N SER A 57 -12.66 2.18 12.65
CA SER A 57 -13.06 1.06 13.51
C SER A 57 -11.87 0.20 13.99
N THR A 58 -10.68 0.34 13.42
CA THR A 58 -9.48 -0.33 13.93
C THR A 58 -8.91 0.35 15.17
N GLY A 59 -9.26 1.62 15.39
CA GLY A 59 -8.79 2.39 16.53
C GLY A 59 -7.35 2.93 16.42
N GLU A 60 -6.69 2.74 15.29
CA GLU A 60 -5.30 3.18 15.07
C GLU A 60 -5.20 4.67 14.72
N VAL A 61 -6.29 5.24 14.20
CA VAL A 61 -6.31 6.60 13.69
C VAL A 61 -7.44 7.39 14.33
N SER A 62 -7.11 8.49 15.02
CA SER A 62 -8.12 9.43 15.50
C SER A 62 -8.71 10.26 14.36
N SER A 63 -9.97 10.70 14.49
CA SER A 63 -10.66 11.54 13.50
C SER A 63 -9.88 12.81 13.15
N ALA A 64 -9.09 13.33 14.07
CA ALA A 64 -8.23 14.50 13.83
C ALA A 64 -7.15 14.27 12.76
N LYS A 65 -6.72 13.02 12.53
CA LYS A 65 -5.70 12.68 11.53
C LYS A 65 -6.25 12.69 10.10
N PHE A 66 -7.56 12.66 9.90
CA PHE A 66 -8.21 12.84 8.59
C PHE A 66 -8.24 14.31 8.16
N CYS A 67 -8.15 15.25 9.12
CA CYS A 67 -8.11 16.66 8.82
C CYS A 67 -6.87 17.02 7.98
N ASN A 68 -7.07 17.91 6.97
CA ASN A 68 -6.01 18.39 6.07
C ASN A 68 -5.39 17.31 5.18
N THR A 69 -6.11 16.22 4.88
CA THR A 69 -5.72 15.24 3.87
C THR A 69 -6.64 15.34 2.65
N THR A 70 -6.08 15.06 1.47
CA THR A 70 -6.82 15.00 0.20
C THR A 70 -6.97 13.57 -0.28
N ILE A 71 -6.99 12.61 0.66
CA ILE A 71 -7.14 11.20 0.33
C ILE A 71 -8.52 10.92 -0.28
N LYS A 72 -8.55 10.09 -1.32
CA LYS A 72 -9.78 9.59 -1.92
C LYS A 72 -9.94 8.12 -1.61
N PHE A 73 -11.05 7.75 -0.99
CA PHE A 73 -11.36 6.35 -0.68
C PHE A 73 -12.22 5.70 -1.76
N VAL A 74 -11.86 4.46 -2.14
CA VAL A 74 -12.56 3.69 -3.19
C VAL A 74 -12.64 2.21 -2.82
N THR A 75 -13.62 1.51 -3.37
CA THR A 75 -13.76 0.05 -3.24
C THR A 75 -13.13 -0.71 -4.42
N GLU A 76 -12.90 -0.05 -5.55
CA GLU A 76 -12.44 -0.68 -6.79
C GLU A 76 -11.36 0.16 -7.45
N LEU A 77 -10.22 -0.46 -7.77
CA LEU A 77 -9.11 0.21 -8.46
C LEU A 77 -9.42 0.52 -9.92
N SER A 78 -10.21 -0.31 -10.59
CA SER A 78 -10.56 -0.18 -12.02
C SER A 78 -11.22 1.16 -12.38
N LYS A 79 -11.75 1.87 -11.39
CA LYS A 79 -12.42 3.18 -11.57
C LYS A 79 -11.49 4.36 -11.22
N THR A 80 -10.21 4.09 -10.98
CA THR A 80 -9.25 5.12 -10.56
C THR A 80 -8.24 5.42 -11.67
N PRO A 81 -7.66 6.63 -11.70
CA PRO A 81 -6.51 6.90 -12.56
C PRO A 81 -5.33 5.99 -12.19
N SER A 82 -4.46 5.72 -13.16
CA SER A 82 -3.20 5.04 -12.91
C SER A 82 -2.36 5.80 -11.87
N SER A 83 -1.63 5.05 -11.07
CA SER A 83 -0.72 5.57 -10.03
C SER A 83 0.73 5.23 -10.36
N ASP A 84 1.64 6.10 -9.89
CA ASP A 84 3.08 5.89 -10.03
C ASP A 84 3.59 4.87 -9.00
N LEU A 85 2.97 4.86 -7.82
CA LEU A 85 3.30 3.97 -6.71
C LEU A 85 2.05 3.28 -6.18
N PHE A 86 2.10 1.95 -6.11
CA PHE A 86 1.11 1.12 -5.43
C PHE A 86 1.73 0.52 -4.18
N ILE A 87 1.03 0.60 -3.06
CA ILE A 87 1.44 0.00 -1.79
C ILE A 87 0.37 -1.01 -1.39
N ILE A 88 0.73 -2.29 -1.31
CA ILE A 88 -0.18 -3.37 -0.95
C ILE A 88 0.04 -3.72 0.53
N ALA A 89 -0.98 -3.47 1.34
CA ALA A 89 -0.99 -3.64 2.79
C ALA A 89 -2.19 -4.51 3.24
N VAL A 90 -2.52 -5.53 2.46
CA VAL A 90 -3.60 -6.46 2.76
C VAL A 90 -3.15 -7.50 3.78
N PRO A 91 -4.08 -8.08 4.58
CA PRO A 91 -3.74 -9.10 5.56
C PRO A 91 -3.28 -10.41 4.90
N THR A 92 -2.35 -11.10 5.57
CA THR A 92 -1.86 -12.44 5.21
C THR A 92 -2.04 -13.38 6.41
N PRO A 93 -3.28 -13.80 6.72
CA PRO A 93 -3.55 -14.66 7.86
C PRO A 93 -2.92 -16.06 7.65
N ILE A 94 -2.76 -16.78 8.74
CA ILE A 94 -2.40 -18.19 8.71
C ILE A 94 -3.65 -19.05 8.85
N ASP A 95 -3.64 -20.21 8.20
CA ASP A 95 -4.67 -21.24 8.36
C ASP A 95 -4.47 -22.06 9.65
N ASP A 96 -5.40 -22.99 9.93
CA ASP A 96 -5.35 -23.87 11.09
C ASP A 96 -4.11 -24.79 11.13
N LYS A 97 -3.36 -24.87 10.03
CA LYS A 97 -2.11 -25.63 9.89
C LYS A 97 -0.87 -24.73 9.91
N ASN A 98 -1.02 -23.48 10.32
CA ASN A 98 0.03 -22.45 10.30
C ASN A 98 0.61 -22.19 8.89
N LYS A 99 -0.17 -22.41 7.83
CA LYS A 99 0.22 -22.02 6.48
C LYS A 99 -0.30 -20.63 6.17
N PRO A 100 0.51 -19.78 5.55
CA PRO A 100 0.06 -18.46 5.10
C PRO A 100 -1.07 -18.59 4.07
N ASN A 101 -2.14 -17.83 4.27
CA ASN A 101 -3.18 -17.65 3.26
C ASN A 101 -2.85 -16.39 2.45
N LEU A 102 -2.56 -16.56 1.18
CA LEU A 102 -2.19 -15.48 0.26
C LEU A 102 -3.35 -14.98 -0.61
N ASP A 103 -4.57 -15.48 -0.44
CA ASP A 103 -5.73 -15.15 -1.30
C ASP A 103 -5.94 -13.65 -1.45
N ALA A 104 -5.90 -12.91 -0.33
CA ALA A 104 -6.06 -11.45 -0.36
C ALA A 104 -4.92 -10.75 -1.10
N LEU A 105 -3.68 -11.24 -0.92
CA LEU A 105 -2.49 -10.72 -1.58
C LEU A 105 -2.52 -10.99 -3.08
N GLU A 106 -2.87 -12.20 -3.49
CA GLU A 106 -3.00 -12.60 -4.88
C GLU A 106 -4.08 -11.77 -5.59
N LYS A 107 -5.24 -11.63 -4.94
CA LYS A 107 -6.34 -10.80 -5.48
C LYS A 107 -5.89 -9.35 -5.67
N ALA A 108 -5.29 -8.75 -4.64
CA ALA A 108 -4.78 -7.38 -4.70
C ALA A 108 -3.73 -7.20 -5.79
N SER A 109 -2.81 -8.18 -5.95
CA SER A 109 -1.79 -8.16 -7.00
C SER A 109 -2.40 -8.17 -8.40
N ARG A 110 -3.41 -9.02 -8.66
CA ARG A 110 -4.11 -9.03 -9.96
C ARG A 110 -4.84 -7.72 -10.24
N GLU A 111 -5.54 -7.17 -9.24
CA GLU A 111 -6.26 -5.90 -9.39
C GLU A 111 -5.30 -4.74 -9.65
N VAL A 112 -4.17 -4.68 -8.94
CA VAL A 112 -3.11 -3.69 -9.16
C VAL A 112 -2.49 -3.88 -10.54
N GLY A 113 -2.20 -5.12 -10.94
CA GLY A 113 -1.66 -5.44 -12.26
C GLY A 113 -2.49 -4.82 -13.40
N CYS A 114 -3.82 -4.90 -13.32
CA CYS A 114 -4.71 -4.28 -14.31
C CYS A 114 -4.62 -2.74 -14.37
N CYS A 115 -4.01 -2.10 -13.35
CA CYS A 115 -3.90 -0.65 -13.24
C CYS A 115 -2.47 -0.13 -13.47
N LEU A 116 -1.50 -1.03 -13.68
CA LEU A 116 -0.11 -0.66 -13.90
C LEU A 116 0.09 0.09 -15.22
N SER A 117 1.05 0.97 -15.20
CA SER A 117 1.60 1.63 -16.37
C SER A 117 3.13 1.55 -16.36
N GLN A 118 3.76 1.89 -17.47
CA GLN A 118 5.22 1.90 -17.57
C GLN A 118 5.83 2.84 -16.53
N GLY A 119 6.82 2.34 -15.78
CA GLY A 119 7.51 3.05 -14.71
C GLY A 119 6.83 2.94 -13.34
N SER A 120 5.66 2.30 -13.23
CA SER A 120 4.99 2.09 -11.92
C SER A 120 5.87 1.25 -10.99
N VAL A 121 5.76 1.54 -9.69
CA VAL A 121 6.39 0.76 -8.61
C VAL A 121 5.31 0.12 -7.75
N VAL A 122 5.47 -1.16 -7.42
CA VAL A 122 4.57 -1.88 -6.51
C VAL A 122 5.35 -2.30 -5.27
N VAL A 123 4.96 -1.80 -4.10
CA VAL A 123 5.59 -2.13 -2.83
C VAL A 123 4.64 -2.98 -1.99
N TYR A 124 5.14 -4.09 -1.48
CA TYR A 124 4.42 -4.96 -0.56
C TYR A 124 4.81 -4.63 0.89
N GLU A 125 3.81 -4.23 1.67
CA GLU A 125 3.92 -4.01 3.13
C GLU A 125 3.36 -5.20 3.93
N SER A 126 2.66 -6.11 3.26
CA SER A 126 2.11 -7.32 3.89
C SER A 126 3.23 -8.23 4.38
N THR A 127 3.03 -8.85 5.55
CA THR A 127 3.99 -9.84 6.09
C THR A 127 3.95 -11.11 5.25
N VAL A 128 5.06 -11.43 4.60
CA VAL A 128 5.19 -12.59 3.72
C VAL A 128 6.50 -13.33 3.97
N PHE A 129 6.57 -14.60 3.58
CA PHE A 129 7.80 -15.36 3.60
C PHE A 129 8.69 -15.00 2.39
N PRO A 130 10.02 -15.26 2.45
CA PRO A 130 10.94 -14.94 1.36
C PRO A 130 10.50 -15.57 0.02
N GLY A 131 10.59 -14.79 -1.06
CA GLY A 131 10.24 -15.21 -2.41
C GLY A 131 8.79 -14.89 -2.82
N VAL A 132 7.87 -14.60 -1.90
CA VAL A 132 6.46 -14.31 -2.25
C VAL A 132 6.35 -13.13 -3.19
N THR A 133 7.10 -12.05 -2.94
CA THR A 133 7.05 -10.84 -3.75
C THR A 133 7.53 -11.11 -5.18
N GLU A 134 8.65 -11.81 -5.32
CA GLU A 134 9.30 -12.05 -6.61
C GLU A 134 8.72 -13.23 -7.36
N ASP A 135 8.49 -14.35 -6.65
CA ASP A 135 8.17 -15.65 -7.29
C ASP A 135 6.66 -15.87 -7.46
N ILE A 136 5.83 -15.14 -6.68
CA ILE A 136 4.37 -15.27 -6.72
C ILE A 136 3.72 -13.98 -7.23
N CYS A 137 3.95 -12.86 -6.54
CA CYS A 137 3.26 -11.61 -6.85
C CYS A 137 3.75 -10.99 -8.17
N GLY A 138 5.07 -11.03 -8.42
CA GLY A 138 5.66 -10.50 -9.67
C GLY A 138 5.03 -11.11 -10.91
N PRO A 139 5.01 -12.44 -11.09
CA PRO A 139 4.34 -13.11 -12.21
C PRO A 139 2.85 -12.77 -12.35
N MET A 140 2.13 -12.61 -11.23
CA MET A 140 0.72 -12.21 -11.26
C MET A 140 0.52 -10.79 -11.80
N LEU A 141 1.39 -9.88 -11.41
CA LEU A 141 1.39 -8.50 -11.93
C LEU A 141 1.72 -8.48 -13.42
N GLU A 142 2.70 -9.28 -13.88
CA GLU A 142 3.04 -9.43 -15.29
C GLU A 142 1.88 -9.99 -16.10
N GLU A 143 1.24 -11.07 -15.62
CA GLU A 143 0.07 -11.68 -16.27
C GLU A 143 -1.08 -10.69 -16.42
N ALA A 144 -1.38 -9.93 -15.37
CA ALA A 144 -2.52 -9.00 -15.35
C ALA A 144 -2.27 -7.71 -16.14
N SER A 145 -1.01 -7.22 -16.17
CA SER A 145 -0.64 -5.97 -16.83
C SER A 145 -0.17 -6.14 -18.27
N GLY A 146 0.38 -7.30 -18.62
CA GLY A 146 1.16 -7.50 -19.85
C GLY A 146 2.52 -6.79 -19.88
N LEU A 147 2.97 -6.25 -18.75
CA LEU A 147 4.25 -5.56 -18.57
C LEU A 147 5.29 -6.51 -17.98
N ALA A 148 6.59 -6.25 -18.20
CA ALA A 148 7.68 -7.04 -17.69
C ALA A 148 8.25 -6.43 -16.39
N CYS A 149 8.34 -7.23 -15.33
CA CYS A 149 8.94 -6.84 -14.06
C CYS A 149 10.45 -6.54 -14.21
N GLY A 150 10.91 -5.52 -13.53
CA GLY A 150 12.31 -5.07 -13.59
C GLY A 150 12.68 -4.28 -14.87
N LYS A 151 11.74 -4.15 -15.81
CA LYS A 151 11.90 -3.39 -17.05
C LYS A 151 10.84 -2.32 -17.22
N ASP A 152 9.56 -2.73 -17.18
CA ASP A 152 8.43 -1.85 -17.44
C ASP A 152 7.78 -1.38 -16.13
N PHE A 153 7.88 -2.18 -15.07
CA PHE A 153 7.52 -1.81 -13.70
C PHE A 153 8.49 -2.43 -12.70
N TYR A 154 8.45 -1.98 -11.45
CA TYR A 154 9.40 -2.42 -10.41
C TYR A 154 8.68 -2.90 -9.17
N LEU A 155 9.29 -3.88 -8.49
CA LEU A 155 8.84 -4.40 -7.20
C LEU A 155 9.66 -3.80 -6.07
N GLY A 156 9.03 -3.66 -4.92
CA GLY A 156 9.67 -3.34 -3.66
C GLY A 156 9.01 -4.11 -2.52
N TYR A 157 9.76 -4.34 -1.46
CA TYR A 157 9.28 -4.94 -0.24
C TYR A 157 9.64 -4.07 0.96
N SER A 158 8.67 -3.80 1.82
CA SER A 158 8.86 -3.03 3.05
C SER A 158 8.15 -3.76 4.19
N PRO A 159 8.88 -4.58 4.98
CA PRO A 159 8.28 -5.35 6.05
C PRO A 159 7.62 -4.43 7.09
N GLU A 160 6.42 -4.81 7.54
CA GLU A 160 5.72 -4.07 8.58
C GLU A 160 6.47 -4.18 9.91
N ARG A 161 6.57 -3.06 10.60
CA ARG A 161 7.26 -2.92 11.89
C ARG A 161 6.40 -2.23 12.96
N ILE A 162 5.14 -1.96 12.65
CA ILE A 162 4.18 -1.35 13.59
C ILE A 162 3.48 -2.46 14.35
N ASN A 163 3.49 -2.36 15.69
CA ASN A 163 2.66 -3.21 16.52
C ASN A 163 1.30 -2.52 16.73
N PRO A 164 0.17 -3.23 16.50
CA PRO A 164 -1.15 -2.67 16.75
C PRO A 164 -1.27 -2.13 18.18
N GLY A 165 -1.78 -0.89 18.33
CA GLY A 165 -1.96 -0.24 19.62
C GLY A 165 -0.69 0.38 20.24
N ASP A 166 0.46 0.34 19.56
CA ASP A 166 1.70 0.99 20.02
C ASP A 166 1.74 2.46 19.57
N ASN A 167 1.40 3.35 20.49
CA ASN A 167 1.42 4.79 20.23
C ASN A 167 2.82 5.42 20.22
N ASP A 168 3.82 4.74 20.78
CA ASP A 168 5.19 5.26 20.89
C ASP A 168 5.99 5.06 19.59
N HIS A 169 5.62 4.04 18.78
CA HIS A 169 6.22 3.74 17.49
C HIS A 169 5.26 4.03 16.34
N SER A 170 4.80 5.28 16.26
CA SER A 170 3.94 5.72 15.17
C SER A 170 4.66 5.69 13.82
N ILE A 171 3.91 5.62 12.71
CA ILE A 171 4.45 5.62 11.35
C ILE A 171 5.37 6.82 11.07
N ASP A 172 5.17 7.93 11.75
CA ASP A 172 5.98 9.14 11.62
C ASP A 172 7.38 8.99 12.30
N ALA A 173 7.54 8.04 13.22
CA ALA A 173 8.76 7.86 14.02
C ALA A 173 9.58 6.61 13.66
N ILE A 174 8.97 5.66 12.93
CA ILE A 174 9.60 4.37 12.65
C ILE A 174 10.53 4.45 11.44
N THR A 175 11.71 3.84 11.55
CA THR A 175 12.61 3.66 10.41
C THR A 175 12.13 2.48 9.58
N LYS A 176 11.65 2.75 8.36
CA LYS A 176 11.26 1.69 7.43
C LYS A 176 12.46 1.13 6.70
N VAL A 177 12.47 -0.19 6.53
CA VAL A 177 13.38 -0.90 5.64
C VAL A 177 12.67 -1.09 4.32
N VAL A 178 13.33 -0.73 3.22
CA VAL A 178 12.80 -0.91 1.87
C VAL A 178 13.85 -1.65 1.05
N ALA A 179 13.46 -2.71 0.37
CA ALA A 179 14.30 -3.53 -0.51
C ALA A 179 13.71 -3.59 -1.92
#